data_f963acd8e2ad8eaff66c8f71d7f7ab95
#
_entry.id   f963acd8e2ad8eaff66c8f71d7f7ab95
#
_cell.length_a   1.000
_cell.length_b   1.000
_cell.length_c   1.000
_cell.angle_alpha   90.00
_cell.angle_beta   90.00
_cell.angle_gamma   90.00
#
_symmetry.space_group_name_H-M   'P 1'
#
loop_
_entity.id
_entity.type
_entity.pdbx_description
1 polymer ?
#
loop_
_entity_poly.entity_id
_entity_poly.type
_entity_poly.pdbx_seq_one_letter_code
_entity_poly.pdbx_strand_id
1 'polypeptide(L)'
;LKNIVYQGPSKLDDNLNNYFSNDVKVNCFHPVNEFIGIENFKNNFWSPLFESFPDLERREQIVIGGTFRDKIQVGSISTLSGIFKKSWLGIKPNNKMVNLRCCEIHEIKGEKIVESHILIDVMDLIFQTGVFPVKASRGAEGNWLHPINTDGVNFFEKNPEVSKLNLEQALIMQRSLNIKPELESTSDDDLKSKLINHPQAEFWHDKMIWYGPSGIGTARSLEGFVDNH
;
A
#
# COMPACT_ATOMS: atom_id res chain seq x y z
N LEU A 1 4.83 2.55 13.95
CA LEU A 1 3.46 3.01 13.64
C LEU A 1 2.40 2.19 14.37
N LYS A 2 2.57 0.89 14.55
CA LYS A 2 1.65 0.04 15.31
C LYS A 2 1.35 0.62 16.70
N ASN A 3 2.37 1.12 17.42
CA ASN A 3 2.19 1.74 18.73
C ASN A 3 1.34 3.03 18.66
N ILE A 4 1.41 3.81 17.59
CA ILE A 4 0.58 5.01 17.43
C ILE A 4 -0.90 4.62 17.47
N VAL A 5 -1.26 3.59 16.71
CA VAL A 5 -2.64 3.10 16.66
C VAL A 5 -3.05 2.43 17.98
N TYR A 6 -2.17 1.57 18.53
CA TYR A 6 -2.45 0.84 19.76
C TYR A 6 -2.66 1.76 20.98
N GLN A 7 -1.85 2.82 21.12
CA GLN A 7 -1.96 3.76 22.22
C GLN A 7 -3.03 4.84 21.98
N GLY A 8 -3.46 5.00 20.73
CA GLY A 8 -4.56 5.84 20.33
C GLY A 8 -4.30 7.35 20.44
N PRO A 9 -5.36 8.18 20.27
CA PRO A 9 -5.23 9.62 20.15
C PRO A 9 -4.67 10.31 21.39
N SER A 10 -4.86 9.75 22.60
CA SER A 10 -4.36 10.34 23.85
C SER A 10 -2.83 10.36 23.95
N LYS A 11 -2.13 9.52 23.17
CA LYS A 11 -0.67 9.43 23.13
C LYS A 11 -0.09 9.81 21.76
N LEU A 12 -0.90 10.42 20.91
CA LEU A 12 -0.50 10.74 19.54
C LEU A 12 0.70 11.67 19.50
N ASP A 13 0.69 12.75 20.29
CA ASP A 13 1.78 13.73 20.32
C ASP A 13 3.09 13.09 20.81
N ASP A 14 3.03 12.32 21.89
CA ASP A 14 4.18 11.61 22.42
C ASP A 14 4.79 10.68 21.36
N ASN A 15 3.94 9.90 20.68
CA ASN A 15 4.36 8.95 19.66
C ASN A 15 4.94 9.66 18.43
N LEU A 16 4.29 10.70 17.92
CA LEU A 16 4.80 11.43 16.76
C LEU A 16 6.17 12.06 17.09
N ASN A 17 6.30 12.69 18.24
CA ASN A 17 7.58 13.25 18.69
C ASN A 17 8.66 12.20 18.92
N ASN A 18 8.29 10.97 19.34
CA ASN A 18 9.25 9.89 19.57
C ASN A 18 9.77 9.27 18.26
N TYR A 19 8.92 9.13 17.24
CA TYR A 19 9.28 8.38 16.04
C TYR A 19 9.64 9.25 14.84
N PHE A 20 9.14 10.48 14.75
CA PHE A 20 9.34 11.35 13.59
C PHE A 20 10.23 12.55 13.89
N SER A 21 10.91 13.05 12.86
CA SER A 21 11.56 14.36 12.93
C SER A 21 10.52 15.49 12.91
N ASN A 22 10.82 16.61 13.55
CA ASN A 22 9.88 17.75 13.60
C ASN A 22 9.50 18.28 12.22
N ASP A 23 10.41 18.16 11.25
CA ASP A 23 10.31 18.59 9.87
C ASP A 23 10.03 17.42 8.90
N VAL A 24 9.48 16.31 9.39
CA VAL A 24 9.17 15.14 8.57
C VAL A 24 8.39 15.51 7.31
N LYS A 25 8.84 14.99 6.16
CA LYS A 25 8.09 15.06 4.91
C LYS A 25 7.12 13.90 4.84
N VAL A 26 5.87 14.19 4.54
CA VAL A 26 4.84 13.17 4.37
C VAL A 26 4.18 13.33 3.02
N ASN A 27 4.26 12.27 2.22
CA ASN A 27 3.64 12.16 0.91
C ASN A 27 2.51 11.13 1.03
N CYS A 28 1.28 11.58 0.95
CA CYS A 28 0.10 10.76 1.06
C CYS A 28 -0.63 10.65 -0.28
N PHE A 29 -1.61 9.75 -0.31
CA PHE A 29 -2.57 9.62 -1.39
C PHE A 29 -3.47 10.87 -1.51
N HIS A 30 -4.10 11.06 -2.67
CA HIS A 30 -5.15 12.07 -2.84
C HIS A 30 -6.42 11.69 -2.04
N PRO A 31 -7.12 12.64 -1.36
CA PRO A 31 -6.92 14.09 -1.34
C PRO A 31 -6.04 14.62 -0.19
N VAL A 32 -5.38 13.75 0.58
CA VAL A 32 -4.52 14.16 1.70
C VAL A 32 -3.28 14.89 1.19
N ASN A 33 -2.69 14.38 0.09
CA ASN A 33 -1.53 14.94 -0.61
C ASN A 33 -0.26 15.02 0.28
N GLU A 34 0.55 16.07 0.08
CA GLU A 34 1.84 16.22 0.76
C GLU A 34 1.79 17.34 1.82
N PHE A 35 2.59 17.17 2.85
CA PHE A 35 2.82 18.20 3.88
C PHE A 35 4.15 17.97 4.59
N ILE A 36 4.58 18.97 5.34
CA ILE A 36 5.82 18.96 6.13
C ILE A 36 5.48 19.23 7.59
N GLY A 37 6.14 18.50 8.48
CA GLY A 37 6.12 18.71 9.92
C GLY A 37 5.08 17.88 10.66
N ILE A 38 5.41 17.56 11.91
CA ILE A 38 4.61 16.71 12.80
C ILE A 38 3.20 17.26 13.00
N GLU A 39 3.06 18.57 13.20
CA GLU A 39 1.75 19.18 13.44
C GLU A 39 0.82 19.04 12.24
N ASN A 40 1.34 19.20 11.03
CA ASN A 40 0.55 18.96 9.82
C ASN A 40 0.21 17.49 9.66
N PHE A 41 1.13 16.57 9.99
CA PHE A 41 0.87 15.14 9.96
C PHE A 41 -0.21 14.72 10.95
N LYS A 42 -0.16 15.29 12.17
CA LYS A 42 -1.20 15.09 13.16
C LYS A 42 -2.56 15.59 12.66
N ASN A 43 -2.62 16.84 12.21
CA ASN A 43 -3.88 17.52 11.92
C ASN A 43 -4.53 17.06 10.61
N ASN A 44 -3.74 16.70 9.58
CA ASN A 44 -4.26 16.36 8.27
C ASN A 44 -4.42 14.84 8.05
N PHE A 45 -3.79 14.00 8.87
CA PHE A 45 -3.85 12.57 8.71
C PHE A 45 -4.35 11.84 9.97
N TRP A 46 -3.59 11.89 11.08
CA TRP A 46 -3.86 11.05 12.24
C TRP A 46 -5.14 11.44 13.00
N SER A 47 -5.33 12.74 13.30
CA SER A 47 -6.51 13.17 14.05
C SER A 47 -7.81 12.90 13.30
N PRO A 48 -7.95 13.24 12.01
CA PRO A 48 -9.13 12.88 11.22
C PRO A 48 -9.35 11.37 11.11
N LEU A 49 -8.28 10.59 11.02
CA LEU A 49 -8.37 9.14 10.96
C LEU A 49 -8.93 8.55 12.26
N PHE A 50 -8.38 8.94 13.41
CA PHE A 50 -8.89 8.50 14.71
C PHE A 50 -10.30 8.99 15.02
N GLU A 51 -10.66 10.19 14.56
CA GLU A 51 -12.04 10.66 14.71
C GLU A 51 -13.03 9.84 13.91
N SER A 52 -12.62 9.41 12.73
CA SER A 52 -13.48 8.64 11.83
C SER A 52 -13.57 7.18 12.22
N PHE A 53 -12.52 6.64 12.82
CA PHE A 53 -12.39 5.26 13.27
C PHE A 53 -11.94 5.21 14.75
N PRO A 54 -12.85 5.42 15.72
CA PRO A 54 -12.48 5.55 17.14
C PRO A 54 -11.87 4.28 17.75
N ASP A 55 -12.14 3.13 17.15
CA ASP A 55 -11.65 1.80 17.55
C ASP A 55 -10.58 1.27 16.56
N LEU A 56 -9.82 2.16 15.93
CA LEU A 56 -8.83 1.80 14.91
C LEU A 56 -7.83 0.77 15.43
N GLU A 57 -7.68 -0.31 14.69
CA GLU A 57 -6.67 -1.35 14.88
C GLU A 57 -5.76 -1.40 13.66
N ARG A 58 -4.47 -1.70 13.87
CA ARG A 58 -3.49 -1.88 12.80
C ARG A 58 -2.84 -3.25 12.89
N ARG A 59 -2.81 -3.96 11.76
CA ARG A 59 -2.12 -5.25 11.60
C ARG A 59 -1.16 -5.18 10.44
N GLU A 60 0.11 -5.39 10.74
CA GLU A 60 1.15 -5.55 9.73
C GLU A 60 1.05 -6.93 9.08
N GLN A 61 1.15 -6.94 7.75
CA GLN A 61 1.18 -8.17 6.96
C GLN A 61 2.58 -8.46 6.44
N ILE A 62 3.27 -7.40 6.00
CA ILE A 62 4.65 -7.46 5.53
C ILE A 62 5.37 -6.25 6.09
N VAL A 63 6.54 -6.49 6.70
CA VAL A 63 7.47 -5.44 7.11
C VAL A 63 8.84 -5.82 6.61
N ILE A 64 9.44 -4.97 5.80
CA ILE A 64 10.79 -5.14 5.27
C ILE A 64 11.61 -3.89 5.55
N GLY A 65 12.89 -4.07 5.83
CA GLY A 65 13.81 -2.95 6.05
C GLY A 65 15.17 -3.22 5.46
N GLY A 66 15.83 -2.16 5.02
CA GLY A 66 17.16 -2.26 4.45
C GLY A 66 17.69 -0.92 3.97
N THR A 67 18.88 -0.98 3.36
CA THR A 67 19.50 0.20 2.74
C THR A 67 19.25 0.17 1.23
N PHE A 68 18.71 1.26 0.71
CA PHE A 68 18.53 1.47 -0.71
C PHE A 68 18.97 2.88 -1.09
N ARG A 69 19.89 3.00 -2.05
CA ARG A 69 20.49 4.28 -2.48
C ARG A 69 21.00 5.11 -1.31
N ASP A 70 21.79 4.48 -0.44
CA ASP A 70 22.40 5.06 0.76
C ASP A 70 21.41 5.58 1.82
N LYS A 71 20.14 5.24 1.70
CA LYS A 71 19.08 5.56 2.65
C LYS A 71 18.61 4.30 3.38
N ILE A 72 18.45 4.40 4.69
CA ILE A 72 17.80 3.35 5.48
C ILE A 72 16.29 3.52 5.30
N GLN A 73 15.64 2.48 4.80
CA GLN A 73 14.20 2.50 4.52
C GLN A 73 13.51 1.30 5.16
N VAL A 74 12.27 1.53 5.59
CA VAL A 74 11.35 0.48 6.05
C VAL A 74 10.06 0.59 5.24
N GLY A 75 9.71 -0.50 4.57
CA GLY A 75 8.44 -0.65 3.87
C GLY A 75 7.50 -1.55 4.64
N SER A 76 6.22 -1.25 4.61
CA SER A 76 5.19 -2.10 5.21
C SER A 76 3.92 -2.14 4.37
N ILE A 77 3.27 -3.30 4.42
CA ILE A 77 1.87 -3.47 4.02
C ILE A 77 1.11 -3.83 5.28
N SER A 78 0.05 -3.10 5.54
CA SER A 78 -0.79 -3.27 6.72
C SER A 78 -2.27 -3.13 6.39
N THR A 79 -3.10 -3.60 7.29
CA THR A 79 -4.53 -3.32 7.29
C THR A 79 -4.87 -2.48 8.52
N LEU A 80 -5.57 -1.38 8.30
CA LEU A 80 -6.20 -0.59 9.33
C LEU A 80 -7.68 -1.00 9.38
N SER A 81 -8.16 -1.45 10.53
CA SER A 81 -9.54 -1.92 10.70
C SER A 81 -10.24 -1.12 11.79
N GLY A 82 -11.49 -0.80 11.59
CA GLY A 82 -12.28 -0.08 12.58
C GLY A 82 -13.71 0.15 12.13
N ILE A 83 -14.56 0.61 13.04
CA ILE A 83 -15.93 0.98 12.72
C ILE A 83 -15.95 2.41 12.17
N PHE A 84 -16.40 2.58 10.95
CA PHE A 84 -16.45 3.87 10.28
C PHE A 84 -17.61 4.73 10.85
N LYS A 85 -17.30 5.64 11.78
CA LYS A 85 -18.29 6.39 12.59
C LYS A 85 -18.51 7.83 12.15
N LYS A 86 -17.45 8.52 11.66
CA LYS A 86 -17.54 9.90 11.18
C LYS A 86 -17.04 10.00 9.75
N SER A 87 -17.51 11.02 9.02
CA SER A 87 -17.06 11.27 7.64
C SER A 87 -15.55 11.46 7.56
N TRP A 88 -14.91 10.78 6.62
CA TRP A 88 -13.50 10.91 6.31
C TRP A 88 -13.30 11.13 4.82
N LEU A 89 -12.51 12.13 4.46
CA LEU A 89 -12.24 12.51 3.06
C LEU A 89 -13.52 12.75 2.22
N GLY A 90 -14.59 13.24 2.85
CA GLY A 90 -15.89 13.43 2.20
C GLY A 90 -16.74 12.16 2.07
N ILE A 91 -16.20 10.99 2.44
CA ILE A 91 -16.93 9.72 2.41
C ILE A 91 -17.84 9.63 3.64
N LYS A 92 -19.12 9.31 3.41
CA LYS A 92 -20.09 9.18 4.51
C LYS A 92 -19.88 7.87 5.28
N PRO A 93 -19.97 7.90 6.63
CA PRO A 93 -19.82 6.70 7.43
C PRO A 93 -21.01 5.74 7.23
N ASN A 94 -20.70 4.45 7.30
CA ASN A 94 -21.70 3.38 7.22
C ASN A 94 -22.01 2.73 8.57
N ASN A 95 -21.30 3.13 9.65
CA ASN A 95 -21.39 2.55 11.00
C ASN A 95 -21.08 1.04 11.05
N LYS A 96 -20.34 0.53 10.08
CA LYS A 96 -19.89 -0.85 10.00
C LYS A 96 -18.38 -0.93 10.11
N MET A 97 -17.88 -2.12 10.43
CA MET A 97 -16.47 -2.41 10.34
C MET A 97 -16.02 -2.29 8.88
N VAL A 98 -14.89 -1.63 8.68
CA VAL A 98 -14.20 -1.53 7.39
C VAL A 98 -12.72 -1.86 7.56
N ASN A 99 -12.09 -2.25 6.46
CA ASN A 99 -10.68 -2.58 6.40
C ASN A 99 -10.02 -1.68 5.36
N LEU A 100 -9.00 -0.93 5.75
CA LEU A 100 -8.23 -0.06 4.87
C LEU A 100 -6.88 -0.71 4.60
N ARG A 101 -6.63 -1.10 3.37
CA ARG A 101 -5.29 -1.55 2.95
C ARG A 101 -4.36 -0.35 2.90
N CYS A 102 -3.24 -0.45 3.60
CA CYS A 102 -2.24 0.60 3.70
C CYS A 102 -0.87 0.06 3.27
N CYS A 103 -0.19 0.81 2.41
CA CYS A 103 1.18 0.58 2.03
C CYS A 103 2.01 1.81 2.41
N GLU A 104 3.14 1.60 3.06
CA GLU A 104 3.99 2.68 3.55
C GLU A 104 5.45 2.40 3.28
N ILE A 105 6.20 3.47 3.01
CA ILE A 105 7.66 3.46 2.97
C ILE A 105 8.16 4.64 3.79
N HIS A 106 9.09 4.38 4.70
CA HIS A 106 9.65 5.38 5.59
C HIS A 106 11.17 5.44 5.42
N GLU A 107 11.73 6.64 5.26
CA GLU A 107 13.17 6.88 5.37
C GLU A 107 13.51 7.16 6.83
N ILE A 108 14.53 6.44 7.35
CA ILE A 108 15.02 6.61 8.70
C ILE A 108 16.39 7.27 8.67
N LYS A 109 16.56 8.30 9.48
CA LYS A 109 17.84 8.98 9.67
C LYS A 109 18.11 9.14 11.16
N GLY A 110 19.20 8.52 11.63
CA GLY A 110 19.39 8.33 13.06
C GLY A 110 18.30 7.43 13.63
N GLU A 111 17.57 7.91 14.62
CA GLU A 111 16.48 7.19 15.27
C GLU A 111 15.09 7.72 14.87
N LYS A 112 15.01 8.60 13.86
CA LYS A 112 13.78 9.28 13.45
C LYS A 112 13.40 8.96 12.00
N ILE A 113 12.11 8.92 11.77
CA ILE A 113 11.53 8.93 10.43
C ILE A 113 11.57 10.37 9.92
N VAL A 114 12.25 10.58 8.79
CA VAL A 114 12.42 11.92 8.18
C VAL A 114 11.57 12.10 6.95
N GLU A 115 11.17 11.01 6.29
CA GLU A 115 10.27 11.04 5.14
C GLU A 115 9.35 9.82 5.18
N SER A 116 8.10 10.01 4.82
CA SER A 116 7.07 8.97 4.76
C SER A 116 6.28 9.06 3.46
N HIS A 117 6.09 7.93 2.81
CA HIS A 117 5.17 7.75 1.70
C HIS A 117 4.07 6.82 2.18
N ILE A 118 2.81 7.27 2.13
CA ILE A 118 1.66 6.54 2.65
C ILE A 118 0.60 6.43 1.55
N LEU A 119 0.19 5.23 1.27
CA LEU A 119 -0.89 4.94 0.32
C LEU A 119 -1.97 4.12 1.02
N ILE A 120 -3.19 4.64 1.01
CA ILE A 120 -4.39 3.93 1.47
C ILE A 120 -5.33 3.74 0.27
N ASP A 121 -5.91 2.56 0.14
CA ASP A 121 -6.91 2.25 -0.88
C ASP A 121 -8.26 2.87 -0.51
N VAL A 122 -8.40 4.16 -0.84
CA VAL A 122 -9.62 4.93 -0.54
C VAL A 122 -10.80 4.44 -1.39
N MET A 123 -10.54 3.94 -2.59
CA MET A 123 -11.59 3.40 -3.44
C MET A 123 -12.24 2.18 -2.77
N ASP A 124 -11.44 1.33 -2.12
CA ASP A 124 -11.95 0.20 -1.37
C ASP A 124 -12.85 0.64 -0.22
N LEU A 125 -12.48 1.70 0.53
CA LEU A 125 -13.35 2.28 1.54
C LEU A 125 -14.70 2.72 0.97
N ILE A 126 -14.69 3.39 -0.20
CA ILE A 126 -15.93 3.80 -0.87
C ILE A 126 -16.80 2.58 -1.18
N PHE A 127 -16.22 1.51 -1.72
CA PHE A 127 -16.95 0.28 -2.02
C PHE A 127 -17.53 -0.37 -0.77
N GLN A 128 -16.77 -0.40 0.33
CA GLN A 128 -17.23 -0.92 1.62
C GLN A 128 -18.39 -0.11 2.21
N THR A 129 -18.60 1.14 1.80
CA THR A 129 -19.80 1.93 2.18
C THR A 129 -21.02 1.62 1.31
N GLY A 130 -20.87 0.76 0.29
CA GLY A 130 -21.95 0.41 -0.64
C GLY A 130 -22.10 1.38 -1.82
N VAL A 131 -21.11 2.24 -2.04
CA VAL A 131 -21.09 3.18 -3.17
C VAL A 131 -20.09 2.67 -4.21
N PHE A 132 -20.51 2.58 -5.46
CA PHE A 132 -19.71 2.09 -6.58
C PHE A 132 -19.59 3.19 -7.66
N PRO A 133 -18.61 4.11 -7.52
CA PRO A 133 -18.49 5.27 -8.42
C PRO A 133 -17.88 4.92 -9.77
N VAL A 134 -17.33 3.73 -9.93
CA VAL A 134 -16.73 3.22 -11.16
C VAL A 134 -17.40 1.93 -11.59
N LYS A 135 -17.15 1.49 -12.82
CA LYS A 135 -17.63 0.19 -13.30
C LYS A 135 -17.10 -0.93 -12.43
N ALA A 136 -17.82 -2.04 -12.39
CA ALA A 136 -17.35 -3.25 -11.72
C ALA A 136 -15.96 -3.65 -12.21
N SER A 137 -15.09 -3.99 -11.25
CA SER A 137 -13.76 -4.52 -11.54
C SER A 137 -13.86 -5.82 -12.34
N ARG A 138 -12.90 -6.08 -13.21
CA ARG A 138 -12.76 -7.39 -13.86
C ARG A 138 -12.12 -8.41 -12.92
N GLY A 139 -11.23 -7.99 -12.03
CA GLY A 139 -10.62 -8.83 -11.00
C GLY A 139 -11.50 -8.97 -9.75
N ALA A 140 -11.08 -9.80 -8.81
CA ALA A 140 -11.79 -10.00 -7.54
C ALA A 140 -11.57 -8.80 -6.60
N GLU A 141 -12.65 -8.17 -6.18
CA GLU A 141 -12.61 -7.08 -5.21
C GLU A 141 -12.44 -7.59 -3.77
N GLY A 142 -11.72 -6.84 -2.95
CA GLY A 142 -11.57 -7.09 -1.52
C GLY A 142 -10.92 -8.44 -1.16
N ASN A 143 -10.36 -9.15 -2.12
CA ASN A 143 -9.82 -10.49 -1.91
C ASN A 143 -8.29 -10.43 -1.76
N TRP A 144 -7.84 -10.23 -0.52
CA TRP A 144 -6.41 -10.18 -0.19
C TRP A 144 -6.04 -11.33 0.72
N LEU A 145 -5.36 -12.31 0.14
CA LEU A 145 -4.78 -13.40 0.90
C LEU A 145 -3.45 -12.93 1.49
N HIS A 146 -3.44 -12.69 2.79
CA HIS A 146 -2.23 -12.26 3.48
C HIS A 146 -1.26 -13.41 3.71
N PRO A 147 0.07 -13.13 3.71
CA PRO A 147 1.03 -14.07 4.24
C PRO A 147 0.68 -14.44 5.69
N ILE A 148 0.72 -15.72 6.02
CA ILE A 148 0.52 -16.18 7.38
C ILE A 148 1.84 -16.01 8.12
N ASN A 149 2.01 -14.87 8.78
CA ASN A 149 3.13 -14.63 9.66
C ASN A 149 2.71 -13.70 10.81
N THR A 150 3.53 -13.65 11.84
CA THR A 150 3.30 -12.82 13.00
C THR A 150 3.91 -11.45 12.76
N ASP A 151 3.10 -10.40 12.82
CA ASP A 151 3.52 -9.00 12.69
C ASP A 151 4.26 -8.62 11.39
N GLY A 152 4.09 -9.41 10.33
CA GLY A 152 4.66 -9.11 9.02
C GLY A 152 6.18 -9.28 8.89
N VAL A 153 6.87 -9.67 9.97
CA VAL A 153 8.33 -9.83 9.98
C VAL A 153 8.70 -11.29 9.79
N ASN A 154 9.48 -11.57 8.76
CA ASN A 154 10.05 -12.89 8.52
C ASN A 154 11.49 -12.93 9.01
N PHE A 155 11.77 -13.83 9.94
CA PHE A 155 13.12 -14.09 10.46
C PHE A 155 13.78 -15.20 9.64
N PHE A 156 14.09 -14.93 8.39
CA PHE A 156 14.90 -15.83 7.58
C PHE A 156 16.38 -15.55 7.81
N GLU A 157 17.20 -16.57 7.60
CA GLU A 157 18.63 -16.41 7.54
C GLU A 157 18.99 -15.41 6.44
N LYS A 158 19.78 -14.40 6.78
CA LYS A 158 20.18 -13.35 5.85
C LYS A 158 21.17 -13.92 4.84
N ASN A 159 20.84 -13.85 3.57
CA ASN A 159 21.75 -14.16 2.47
C ASN A 159 21.96 -12.89 1.63
N PRO A 160 23.07 -12.17 1.83
CA PRO A 160 23.34 -10.91 1.10
C PRO A 160 23.40 -11.08 -0.41
N GLU A 161 23.92 -12.19 -0.91
CA GLU A 161 24.03 -12.47 -2.35
C GLU A 161 22.64 -12.63 -2.98
N VAL A 162 21.77 -13.42 -2.35
CA VAL A 162 20.39 -13.59 -2.80
C VAL A 162 19.62 -12.29 -2.72
N SER A 163 19.83 -11.50 -1.66
CA SER A 163 19.17 -10.20 -1.48
C SER A 163 19.58 -9.22 -2.59
N LYS A 164 20.88 -9.19 -2.94
CA LYS A 164 21.39 -8.37 -4.05
C LYS A 164 20.78 -8.80 -5.38
N LEU A 165 20.78 -10.10 -5.67
CA LEU A 165 20.20 -10.64 -6.90
C LEU A 165 18.71 -10.30 -7.01
N ASN A 166 17.94 -10.49 -5.93
CA ASN A 166 16.52 -10.16 -5.90
C ASN A 166 16.26 -8.67 -6.14
N LEU A 167 17.10 -7.79 -5.56
CA LEU A 167 17.00 -6.35 -5.80
C LEU A 167 17.28 -6.00 -7.26
N GLU A 168 18.32 -6.56 -7.85
CA GLU A 168 18.66 -6.37 -9.27
C GLU A 168 17.50 -6.81 -10.18
N GLN A 169 16.93 -7.98 -9.92
CA GLN A 169 15.78 -8.51 -10.66
C GLN A 169 14.56 -7.58 -10.53
N ALA A 170 14.24 -7.12 -9.31
CA ALA A 170 13.13 -6.20 -9.08
C ALA A 170 13.33 -4.87 -9.81
N LEU A 171 14.56 -4.33 -9.84
CA LEU A 171 14.87 -3.09 -10.55
C LEU A 171 14.77 -3.24 -12.08
N ILE A 172 15.19 -4.38 -12.64
CA ILE A 172 15.03 -4.68 -14.06
C ILE A 172 13.54 -4.77 -14.40
N MET A 173 12.76 -5.51 -13.61
CA MET A 173 11.33 -5.62 -13.77
C MET A 173 10.64 -4.24 -13.74
N GLN A 174 10.98 -3.38 -12.78
CA GLN A 174 10.42 -2.03 -12.69
C GLN A 174 10.77 -1.15 -13.89
N ARG A 175 11.96 -1.28 -14.44
CA ARG A 175 12.36 -0.55 -15.66
C ARG A 175 11.59 -1.02 -16.89
N SER A 176 11.25 -2.28 -16.98
CA SER A 176 10.46 -2.84 -18.09
C SER A 176 9.00 -2.36 -18.11
N LEU A 177 8.47 -1.83 -16.99
CA LEU A 177 7.14 -1.18 -16.95
C LEU A 177 7.02 0.03 -17.90
N ASN A 178 8.15 0.67 -18.21
CA ASN A 178 8.18 1.83 -19.12
C ASN A 178 8.19 1.45 -20.61
N ILE A 179 8.34 0.16 -20.93
CA ILE A 179 8.26 -0.35 -22.30
C ILE A 179 6.77 -0.42 -22.63
N LYS A 180 6.28 0.58 -23.36
CA LYS A 180 4.90 0.58 -23.86
C LYS A 180 4.82 -0.39 -25.03
N PRO A 181 3.94 -1.42 -24.99
CA PRO A 181 3.63 -2.16 -26.21
C PRO A 181 3.08 -1.19 -27.25
N GLU A 182 3.46 -1.33 -28.50
CA GLU A 182 2.82 -0.58 -29.58
C GLU A 182 1.35 -1.01 -29.69
N LEU A 183 0.48 -0.20 -29.12
CA LEU A 183 -0.95 -0.43 -29.05
C LEU A 183 -1.66 0.22 -30.24
N GLU A 184 -1.18 -0.03 -31.46
CA GLU A 184 -1.97 0.32 -32.64
C GLU A 184 -3.17 -0.64 -32.73
N SER A 185 -4.36 -0.07 -32.85
CA SER A 185 -5.69 -0.65 -33.17
C SER A 185 -5.70 -2.16 -33.38
N THR A 186 -5.95 -2.93 -32.34
CA THR A 186 -5.82 -4.38 -32.38
C THR A 186 -7.04 -5.04 -31.77
N SER A 187 -7.36 -6.22 -32.24
CA SER A 187 -8.38 -7.07 -31.60
C SER A 187 -7.99 -7.38 -30.14
N ASP A 188 -8.96 -7.70 -29.30
CA ASP A 188 -8.70 -8.11 -27.90
C ASP A 188 -7.70 -9.27 -27.81
N ASP A 189 -7.73 -10.21 -28.76
CA ASP A 189 -6.79 -11.36 -28.80
C ASP A 189 -5.36 -10.94 -29.09
N ASP A 190 -5.14 -9.94 -29.95
CA ASP A 190 -3.80 -9.42 -30.25
C ASP A 190 -3.27 -8.62 -29.06
N LEU A 191 -4.11 -7.85 -28.38
CA LEU A 191 -3.75 -7.15 -27.16
C LEU A 191 -3.32 -8.14 -26.04
N LYS A 192 -4.09 -9.20 -25.83
CA LYS A 192 -3.74 -10.27 -24.89
C LYS A 192 -2.39 -10.91 -25.22
N SER A 193 -2.17 -11.24 -26.49
CA SER A 193 -0.90 -11.81 -26.95
C SER A 193 0.28 -10.87 -26.67
N LYS A 194 0.13 -9.56 -26.92
CA LYS A 194 1.16 -8.55 -26.63
C LYS A 194 1.46 -8.41 -25.15
N LEU A 195 0.44 -8.48 -24.28
CA LEU A 195 0.61 -8.41 -22.84
C LEU A 195 1.27 -9.69 -22.27
N ILE A 196 0.89 -10.86 -22.75
CA ILE A 196 1.51 -12.14 -22.35
C ILE A 196 3.00 -12.18 -22.74
N ASN A 197 3.34 -11.64 -23.89
CA ASN A 197 4.74 -11.56 -24.38
C ASN A 197 5.48 -10.29 -23.93
N HIS A 198 4.91 -9.49 -23.04
CA HIS A 198 5.58 -8.31 -22.51
C HIS A 198 6.83 -8.70 -21.73
N PRO A 199 7.94 -7.94 -21.82
CA PRO A 199 9.19 -8.27 -21.11
C PRO A 199 9.07 -8.45 -19.61
N GLN A 200 8.04 -7.87 -19.01
CA GLN A 200 7.72 -8.05 -17.58
C GLN A 200 7.26 -9.47 -17.23
N ALA A 201 6.67 -10.17 -18.17
CA ALA A 201 6.09 -11.50 -17.94
C ALA A 201 7.15 -12.53 -17.51
N GLU A 202 8.41 -12.38 -17.96
CA GLU A 202 9.51 -13.27 -17.59
C GLU A 202 9.85 -13.27 -16.08
N PHE A 203 9.47 -12.21 -15.36
CA PHE A 203 9.73 -12.07 -13.92
C PHE A 203 8.60 -12.66 -13.06
N TRP A 204 7.50 -13.06 -13.65
CA TRP A 204 6.31 -13.49 -12.92
C TRP A 204 6.21 -15.00 -12.86
N HIS A 205 6.00 -15.50 -11.66
CA HIS A 205 5.75 -16.92 -11.47
C HIS A 205 4.36 -17.31 -12.01
N ASP A 206 4.23 -18.49 -12.61
CA ASP A 206 2.98 -18.98 -13.22
C ASP A 206 1.77 -18.93 -12.27
N LYS A 207 2.03 -19.11 -10.97
CA LYS A 207 1.00 -19.09 -9.92
C LYS A 207 1.00 -17.76 -9.12
N MET A 208 1.53 -16.69 -9.68
CA MET A 208 1.54 -15.41 -9.01
C MET A 208 0.11 -14.94 -8.68
N ILE A 209 0.00 -14.14 -7.65
CA ILE A 209 -1.22 -13.36 -7.35
C ILE A 209 -0.84 -11.89 -7.44
N TRP A 210 -1.59 -11.14 -8.23
CA TRP A 210 -1.48 -9.70 -8.30
C TRP A 210 -2.60 -9.07 -7.48
N TYR A 211 -2.23 -8.35 -6.44
CA TYR A 211 -3.16 -7.66 -5.55
C TYR A 211 -3.41 -6.24 -6.06
N GLY A 212 -4.29 -6.12 -7.03
CA GLY A 212 -4.66 -4.82 -7.58
C GLY A 212 -5.45 -3.96 -6.60
N PRO A 213 -5.41 -2.63 -6.76
CA PRO A 213 -6.26 -1.72 -6.01
C PRO A 213 -7.73 -1.92 -6.38
N SER A 214 -8.63 -1.44 -5.52
CA SER A 214 -10.06 -1.46 -5.80
C SER A 214 -10.40 -0.67 -7.05
N GLY A 215 -11.34 -1.17 -7.84
CA GLY A 215 -11.66 -0.69 -9.18
C GLY A 215 -10.91 -1.43 -10.29
N ILE A 216 -9.80 -2.11 -9.98
CA ILE A 216 -9.07 -3.03 -10.87
C ILE A 216 -9.25 -4.47 -10.38
N GLY A 217 -9.00 -4.71 -9.08
CA GLY A 217 -9.20 -5.98 -8.42
C GLY A 217 -7.99 -6.92 -8.50
N THR A 218 -8.08 -8.02 -7.77
CA THR A 218 -7.05 -9.05 -7.66
C THR A 218 -7.14 -10.04 -8.80
N ALA A 219 -6.00 -10.42 -9.36
CA ALA A 219 -5.90 -11.42 -10.42
C ALA A 219 -4.90 -12.53 -10.05
N ARG A 220 -5.07 -13.71 -10.63
CA ARG A 220 -4.18 -14.87 -10.46
C ARG A 220 -3.58 -15.27 -11.79
N SER A 221 -2.30 -15.63 -11.78
CA SER A 221 -1.46 -15.93 -12.94
C SER A 221 -1.31 -14.77 -13.92
N LEU A 222 -0.37 -14.89 -14.86
CA LEU A 222 -0.21 -13.90 -15.93
C LEU A 222 -1.44 -13.84 -16.82
N GLU A 223 -2.01 -14.99 -17.18
CA GLU A 223 -3.21 -15.06 -18.01
C GLU A 223 -4.39 -14.35 -17.34
N GLY A 224 -4.67 -14.67 -16.07
CA GLY A 224 -5.74 -14.00 -15.32
C GLY A 224 -5.48 -12.50 -15.11
N PHE A 225 -4.21 -12.08 -15.00
CA PHE A 225 -3.86 -10.67 -14.97
C PHE A 225 -4.21 -9.99 -16.30
N VAL A 226 -3.84 -10.58 -17.42
CA VAL A 226 -4.11 -10.04 -18.76
C VAL A 226 -5.62 -10.02 -19.08
N ASP A 227 -6.37 -11.04 -18.65
CA ASP A 227 -7.82 -11.10 -18.85
C ASP A 227 -8.60 -10.05 -18.03
N ASN A 228 -8.02 -9.60 -16.90
CA ASN A 228 -8.68 -8.69 -15.98
C ASN A 228 -8.18 -7.22 -16.10
N HIS A 229 -7.17 -6.97 -16.93
CA HIS A 229 -6.62 -5.62 -17.19
C HIS A 229 -6.89 -5.19 -18.63
#